data_49aa5390338ec15980563cc6d862eb91
#
_entry.id   49aa5390338ec15980563cc6d862eb91
#
_cell.length_a   1.000
_cell.length_b   1.000
_cell.length_c   1.000
_cell.angle_alpha   90.00
_cell.angle_beta   90.00
_cell.angle_gamma   90.00
#
_symmetry.space_group_name_H-M   'P 1'
#
loop_
_entity.id
_entity.type
_entity.pdbx_description
1 polymer ?
#
loop_
_entity_poly.entity_id
_entity_poly.type
_entity_poly.pdbx_seq_one_letter_code
_entity_poly.pdbx_strand_id
1 'polypeptide(L)'
;MERTYIADIKNNLGKPVLVQGFVENLRDSKYMAFIVLKDITGKIQITVEKEKLPELCPVIATLTQDSVISVVGTAVENDFVKMGGIEIIPESITAESIADALPIVRKEIPATKKRPGVERSSIDQRIDYRWIDLRTDENQLMFKVQTVMVNAMRQFLIDHNFIEIHTPKLIGAASESGAEVFEVKYFDRLAYLAQSPQFYKQMAMASGFERIFEVGPVFRAEKSYTNKHTTEFSGFDLEFSYITSFKDVMKMEEELLTYMLKSVKEKYGEEIEELFGKEVIVPTTPFPVIKLADLYDELEKEFGYTVPDSEKGDLTTDAERLSYNWVMKKYGHEFLFITDYSAEKRAFYHMRDENGVPQGYDLIWRGVEITTGAQREHRYDVLKSQAQEKGLDKDVEFYLEFFKYGCPPHGGFGIGIDRLTMLMLGLHIKEAMFLFRGPNRLTP
;
A
#
# COMPACT_ATOMS: atom_id res chain seq x y z
N MET A 1 13.15 35.41 -5.48
CA MET A 1 14.16 34.31 -5.41
C MET A 1 13.44 33.00 -5.63
N GLU A 2 14.02 32.07 -6.35
CA GLU A 2 13.47 30.72 -6.51
C GLU A 2 13.65 29.89 -5.25
N ARG A 3 12.67 29.02 -4.92
CA ARG A 3 12.73 28.17 -3.74
C ARG A 3 13.85 27.13 -3.88
N THR A 4 14.66 26.98 -2.83
CA THR A 4 15.67 25.94 -2.70
C THR A 4 15.15 24.85 -1.76
N TYR A 5 15.15 23.60 -2.21
CA TYR A 5 14.82 22.46 -1.34
C TYR A 5 15.94 22.19 -0.34
N ILE A 6 15.57 21.72 0.85
CA ILE A 6 16.54 21.47 1.94
C ILE A 6 17.62 20.47 1.52
N ALA A 7 17.26 19.43 0.73
CA ALA A 7 18.25 18.49 0.20
C ALA A 7 19.34 19.15 -0.67
N ASP A 8 19.04 20.29 -1.32
CA ASP A 8 19.94 20.97 -2.23
C ASP A 8 20.78 22.07 -1.54
N ILE A 9 20.59 22.29 -0.24
CA ILE A 9 21.28 23.35 0.50
C ILE A 9 22.78 23.16 0.49
N LYS A 10 23.30 21.94 0.55
CA LYS A 10 24.74 21.63 0.48
C LYS A 10 25.41 22.20 -0.78
N ASN A 11 24.65 22.30 -1.88
CA ASN A 11 25.15 22.84 -3.14
C ASN A 11 25.11 24.38 -3.22
N ASN A 12 24.57 25.02 -2.16
CA ASN A 12 24.31 26.45 -2.10
C ASN A 12 24.96 27.13 -0.88
N LEU A 13 26.00 26.51 -0.31
CA LEU A 13 26.74 27.10 0.82
C LEU A 13 27.33 28.47 0.48
N GLY A 14 27.20 29.39 1.42
CA GLY A 14 27.66 30.78 1.28
C GLY A 14 26.81 31.65 0.35
N LYS A 15 25.72 31.12 -0.22
CA LYS A 15 24.82 31.86 -1.11
C LYS A 15 23.49 32.16 -0.43
N PRO A 16 22.82 33.25 -0.82
CA PRO A 16 21.44 33.49 -0.40
C PRO A 16 20.50 32.40 -0.95
N VAL A 17 19.64 31.84 -0.10
CA VAL A 17 18.64 30.83 -0.42
C VAL A 17 17.27 31.23 0.12
N LEU A 18 16.21 30.82 -0.56
CA LEU A 18 14.85 30.87 -0.08
C LEU A 18 14.42 29.43 0.28
N VAL A 19 14.19 29.18 1.56
CA VAL A 19 13.60 27.91 2.05
C VAL A 19 12.21 28.13 2.58
N GLN A 20 11.33 27.17 2.37
CA GLN A 20 9.94 27.22 2.78
C GLN A 20 9.49 25.87 3.34
N GLY A 21 8.77 25.87 4.43
CA GLY A 21 8.31 24.63 5.06
C GLY A 21 7.56 24.85 6.36
N PHE A 22 7.39 23.75 7.08
CA PHE A 22 6.75 23.71 8.38
C PHE A 22 7.77 23.89 9.50
N VAL A 23 7.42 24.64 10.54
CA VAL A 23 8.16 24.71 11.79
C VAL A 23 7.97 23.41 12.56
N GLU A 24 8.90 22.48 12.47
CA GLU A 24 8.81 21.22 13.22
C GLU A 24 9.09 21.43 14.71
N ASN A 25 10.05 22.31 15.02
CA ASN A 25 10.38 22.65 16.38
C ASN A 25 10.87 24.10 16.48
N LEU A 26 10.56 24.77 17.56
CA LEU A 26 11.02 26.11 17.90
C LEU A 26 11.56 26.11 19.34
N ARG A 27 12.81 26.49 19.48
CA ARG A 27 13.40 26.80 20.77
C ARG A 27 13.71 28.27 20.79
N ASP A 28 12.89 29.02 21.51
CA ASP A 28 13.04 30.45 21.71
C ASP A 28 13.62 30.76 23.11
N SER A 29 14.70 31.52 23.14
CA SER A 29 15.38 31.95 24.37
C SER A 29 15.61 33.46 24.34
N LYS A 30 16.15 34.01 25.43
CA LYS A 30 16.38 35.46 25.56
C LYS A 30 17.25 36.04 24.43
N TYR A 31 18.30 35.32 24.03
CA TYR A 31 19.30 35.82 23.08
C TYR A 31 19.30 35.14 21.73
N MET A 32 18.79 33.91 21.67
CA MET A 32 18.84 33.04 20.48
C MET A 32 17.49 32.39 20.24
N ALA A 33 17.14 32.27 18.97
CA ALA A 33 16.07 31.36 18.55
C ALA A 33 16.60 30.31 17.55
N PHE A 34 16.18 29.08 17.74
CA PHE A 34 16.50 27.95 16.84
C PHE A 34 15.20 27.38 16.31
N ILE A 35 15.03 27.43 15.00
CA ILE A 35 13.85 26.92 14.32
C ILE A 35 14.29 25.71 13.50
N VAL A 36 13.67 24.55 13.70
CA VAL A 36 13.82 23.42 12.79
C VAL A 36 12.72 23.55 11.74
N LEU A 37 13.14 23.86 10.53
CA LEU A 37 12.28 23.92 9.35
C LEU A 37 12.31 22.59 8.64
N LYS A 38 11.14 22.09 8.25
CA LYS A 38 10.97 20.85 7.52
C LYS A 38 10.27 21.09 6.18
N ASP A 39 10.85 20.57 5.11
CA ASP A 39 10.17 20.38 3.82
C ASP A 39 10.03 18.90 3.49
N ILE A 40 9.57 18.56 2.28
CA ILE A 40 9.39 17.16 1.83
C ILE A 40 10.74 16.43 1.62
N THR A 41 11.85 17.16 1.54
CA THR A 41 13.17 16.60 1.24
C THR A 41 14.06 16.46 2.47
N GLY A 42 13.74 17.14 3.58
CA GLY A 42 14.54 17.07 4.79
C GLY A 42 14.24 18.16 5.82
N LYS A 43 15.20 18.36 6.71
CA LYS A 43 15.12 19.31 7.81
C LYS A 43 16.38 20.16 7.88
N ILE A 44 16.23 21.43 8.26
CA ILE A 44 17.36 22.34 8.46
C ILE A 44 17.13 23.24 9.68
N GLN A 45 18.19 23.57 10.37
CA GLN A 45 18.16 24.54 11.45
C GLN A 45 18.26 25.96 10.91
N ILE A 46 17.42 26.86 11.41
CA ILE A 46 17.52 28.31 11.22
C ILE A 46 17.91 28.89 12.56
N THR A 47 19.02 29.63 12.60
CA THR A 47 19.58 30.19 13.81
C THR A 47 19.47 31.69 13.78
N VAL A 48 18.81 32.28 14.78
CA VAL A 48 18.59 33.73 14.92
C VAL A 48 19.30 34.23 16.16
N GLU A 49 20.30 35.09 15.97
CA GLU A 49 20.90 35.91 17.06
C GLU A 49 20.05 37.18 17.26
N LYS A 50 19.23 37.20 18.27
CA LYS A 50 18.23 38.25 18.49
C LYS A 50 18.80 39.67 18.70
N GLU A 51 20.01 39.75 19.21
CA GLU A 51 20.69 41.04 19.36
C GLU A 51 21.14 41.63 18.04
N LYS A 52 21.46 40.78 17.07
CA LYS A 52 21.87 41.20 15.72
C LYS A 52 20.67 41.37 14.74
N LEU A 53 19.58 40.67 15.00
CA LEU A 53 18.38 40.67 14.15
C LEU A 53 17.10 40.93 15.00
N PRO A 54 17.02 42.05 15.69
CA PRO A 54 15.90 42.37 16.58
C PRO A 54 14.57 42.51 15.82
N GLU A 55 14.60 42.83 14.54
CA GLU A 55 13.44 42.94 13.64
C GLU A 55 12.73 41.60 13.42
N LEU A 56 13.42 40.48 13.62
CA LEU A 56 12.80 39.13 13.49
C LEU A 56 12.12 38.67 14.78
N CYS A 57 12.38 39.33 15.93
CA CYS A 57 11.80 38.91 17.19
C CYS A 57 10.25 38.90 17.20
N PRO A 58 9.55 39.90 16.63
CA PRO A 58 8.09 39.90 16.62
C PRO A 58 7.50 38.69 15.84
N VAL A 59 8.03 38.34 14.66
CA VAL A 59 7.53 37.20 13.90
C VAL A 59 7.83 35.89 14.62
N ILE A 60 9.03 35.72 15.20
CA ILE A 60 9.40 34.50 15.95
C ILE A 60 8.46 34.29 17.15
N ALA A 61 8.08 35.33 17.84
CA ALA A 61 7.18 35.26 19.00
C ALA A 61 5.76 34.77 18.63
N THR A 62 5.35 34.84 17.35
CA THR A 62 4.06 34.36 16.89
C THR A 62 4.10 32.91 16.40
N LEU A 63 5.28 32.37 16.12
CA LEU A 63 5.43 31.03 15.56
C LEU A 63 5.05 29.94 16.57
N THR A 64 4.31 28.96 16.09
CA THR A 64 3.97 27.74 16.80
C THR A 64 4.45 26.52 16.02
N GLN A 65 4.44 25.36 16.65
CA GLN A 65 4.70 24.10 15.93
C GLN A 65 3.72 23.94 14.76
N ASP A 66 4.23 23.52 13.63
CA ASP A 66 3.52 23.35 12.35
C ASP A 66 3.08 24.68 11.67
N SER A 67 3.47 25.86 12.17
CA SER A 67 3.38 27.10 11.37
C SER A 67 4.17 26.94 10.08
N VAL A 68 3.70 27.56 9.01
CA VAL A 68 4.38 27.59 7.71
C VAL A 68 5.13 28.90 7.56
N ILE A 69 6.42 28.83 7.24
CA ILE A 69 7.27 30.01 7.06
C ILE A 69 8.07 29.96 5.77
N SER A 70 8.38 31.15 5.27
CA SER A 70 9.38 31.39 4.24
C SER A 70 10.58 32.10 4.87
N VAL A 71 11.78 31.62 4.58
CA VAL A 71 13.03 32.17 5.12
C VAL A 71 13.98 32.47 3.96
N VAL A 72 14.40 33.71 3.87
CA VAL A 72 15.54 34.12 3.04
C VAL A 72 16.75 34.26 3.94
N GLY A 73 17.87 33.68 3.56
CA GLY A 73 19.08 33.73 4.39
C GLY A 73 20.24 33.02 3.71
N THR A 74 21.37 32.98 4.38
CA THR A 74 22.61 32.35 3.88
C THR A 74 22.84 31.01 4.57
N ALA A 75 23.04 29.96 3.79
CA ALA A 75 23.39 28.63 4.31
C ALA A 75 24.87 28.60 4.69
N VAL A 76 25.19 28.20 5.92
CA VAL A 76 26.55 28.14 6.45
C VAL A 76 26.83 26.79 7.12
N GLU A 77 28.08 26.34 7.07
CA GLU A 77 28.53 25.17 7.82
C GLU A 77 28.65 25.53 9.32
N ASN A 78 28.19 24.63 10.17
CA ASN A 78 28.31 24.74 11.62
C ASN A 78 28.38 23.35 12.26
N ASP A 79 29.55 22.93 12.69
CA ASP A 79 29.80 21.60 13.31
C ASP A 79 29.00 21.34 14.59
N PHE A 80 28.48 22.38 15.24
CA PHE A 80 27.62 22.24 16.40
C PHE A 80 26.17 21.87 16.07
N VAL A 81 25.77 22.01 14.79
CA VAL A 81 24.44 21.62 14.30
C VAL A 81 24.41 20.13 14.03
N LYS A 82 23.81 19.37 14.95
CA LYS A 82 23.68 17.90 14.81
C LYS A 82 22.92 17.45 13.56
N MET A 83 22.14 18.32 12.95
CA MET A 83 21.32 18.08 11.79
C MET A 83 22.08 18.41 10.51
N GLY A 84 23.03 17.53 10.14
CA GLY A 84 23.79 17.64 8.91
C GLY A 84 24.90 18.68 8.87
N GLY A 85 25.25 19.34 10.00
CA GLY A 85 26.36 20.31 10.07
C GLY A 85 26.14 21.60 9.29
N ILE A 86 24.89 21.95 8.94
CA ILE A 86 24.53 23.13 8.18
C ILE A 86 23.35 23.83 8.83
N GLU A 87 23.40 25.16 8.85
CA GLU A 87 22.29 26.02 9.29
C GLU A 87 22.06 27.17 8.31
N ILE A 88 20.91 27.81 8.44
CA ILE A 88 20.61 29.05 7.73
C ILE A 88 20.64 30.20 8.74
N ILE A 89 21.45 31.22 8.42
CA ILE A 89 21.40 32.52 9.07
C ILE A 89 20.41 33.38 8.31
N PRO A 90 19.24 33.70 8.87
CA PRO A 90 18.19 34.37 8.13
C PRO A 90 18.47 35.87 7.97
N GLU A 91 18.08 36.40 6.83
CA GLU A 91 17.94 37.83 6.56
C GLU A 91 16.48 38.28 6.79
N SER A 92 15.54 37.40 6.44
CA SER A 92 14.11 37.64 6.67
C SER A 92 13.36 36.33 6.95
N ILE A 93 12.33 36.42 7.78
CA ILE A 93 11.37 35.35 8.05
C ILE A 93 9.97 35.90 7.85
N THR A 94 9.20 35.25 6.97
CA THR A 94 7.78 35.55 6.76
C THR A 94 6.93 34.40 7.27
N ALA A 95 5.99 34.67 8.17
CA ALA A 95 4.98 33.71 8.57
C ALA A 95 3.87 33.65 7.51
N GLU A 96 3.84 32.58 6.74
CA GLU A 96 2.81 32.36 5.71
C GLU A 96 1.48 31.92 6.35
N SER A 97 1.57 31.10 7.40
CA SER A 97 0.42 30.63 8.18
C SER A 97 0.83 30.25 9.59
N ILE A 98 0.15 30.77 10.58
CA ILE A 98 0.34 30.39 11.97
C ILE A 98 -0.61 29.24 12.31
N ALA A 99 -0.06 28.20 12.90
CA ALA A 99 -0.84 27.02 13.29
C ALA A 99 -1.42 27.20 14.69
N ASP A 100 -2.67 26.74 14.86
CA ASP A 100 -3.26 26.54 16.19
C ASP A 100 -2.61 25.35 16.91
N ALA A 101 -2.92 25.17 18.19
CA ALA A 101 -2.49 24.00 18.95
C ALA A 101 -2.98 22.71 18.29
N LEU A 102 -2.06 21.76 18.06
CA LEU A 102 -2.39 20.53 17.35
C LEU A 102 -3.36 19.68 18.20
N PRO A 103 -4.45 19.14 17.57
CA PRO A 103 -5.45 18.34 18.27
C PRO A 103 -4.98 16.90 18.54
N ILE A 104 -3.84 16.47 17.99
CA ILE A 104 -3.28 15.13 18.12
C ILE A 104 -1.81 15.16 18.49
N VAL A 105 -1.37 14.11 19.18
CA VAL A 105 0.03 13.82 19.46
C VAL A 105 0.53 12.79 18.44
N ARG A 106 1.39 13.22 17.52
CA ARG A 106 1.89 12.39 16.42
C ARG A 106 2.97 11.38 16.82
N LYS A 107 3.78 11.71 17.81
CA LYS A 107 4.86 10.87 18.36
C LYS A 107 4.78 10.83 19.87
N GLU A 108 5.08 9.67 20.44
CA GLU A 108 5.24 9.56 21.88
C GLU A 108 6.35 10.50 22.37
N ILE A 109 6.08 11.19 23.47
CA ILE A 109 7.06 12.03 24.16
C ILE A 109 7.42 11.34 25.46
N PRO A 110 8.63 10.80 25.60
CA PRO A 110 9.04 10.10 26.81
C PRO A 110 8.98 11.00 28.05
N ALA A 111 8.61 10.41 29.19
CA ALA A 111 8.66 11.08 30.45
C ALA A 111 10.11 11.51 30.83
N THR A 112 10.25 12.67 31.40
CA THR A 112 11.53 13.14 31.94
C THR A 112 11.36 13.40 33.42
N LYS A 113 12.49 13.64 34.15
CA LYS A 113 12.44 14.02 35.59
C LYS A 113 11.62 15.30 35.87
N LYS A 114 11.37 16.12 34.83
CA LYS A 114 10.70 17.43 34.96
C LYS A 114 9.33 17.50 34.30
N ARG A 115 8.97 16.51 33.48
CA ARG A 115 7.70 16.51 32.73
C ARG A 115 7.17 15.06 32.59
N PRO A 116 5.86 14.83 32.78
CA PRO A 116 5.25 13.53 32.42
C PRO A 116 5.42 13.27 30.94
N GLY A 117 5.43 11.99 30.57
CA GLY A 117 5.38 11.58 29.17
C GLY A 117 4.00 11.92 28.56
N VAL A 118 3.97 11.98 27.24
CA VAL A 118 2.71 12.14 26.50
C VAL A 118 2.63 11.00 25.49
N GLU A 119 1.57 10.20 25.58
CA GLU A 119 1.34 9.09 24.67
C GLU A 119 0.93 9.58 23.28
N ARG A 120 1.31 8.82 22.27
CA ARG A 120 0.83 9.03 20.89
C ARG A 120 -0.68 8.88 20.86
N SER A 121 -1.38 9.76 20.14
CA SER A 121 -2.83 9.63 19.90
C SER A 121 -3.19 8.31 19.24
N SER A 122 -4.37 7.78 19.58
CA SER A 122 -4.88 6.53 18.99
C SER A 122 -4.92 6.60 17.45
N ILE A 123 -4.93 5.44 16.80
CA ILE A 123 -5.04 5.38 15.33
C ILE A 123 -6.28 6.14 14.85
N ASP A 124 -7.43 5.94 15.47
CA ASP A 124 -8.68 6.57 15.03
C ASP A 124 -8.62 8.09 15.17
N GLN A 125 -8.08 8.63 16.27
CA GLN A 125 -7.86 10.06 16.43
C GLN A 125 -6.90 10.62 15.38
N ARG A 126 -5.83 9.90 15.05
CA ARG A 126 -4.87 10.32 14.02
C ARG A 126 -5.48 10.28 12.61
N ILE A 127 -6.39 9.37 12.36
CA ILE A 127 -7.14 9.31 11.10
C ILE A 127 -8.15 10.47 11.01
N ASP A 128 -8.77 10.89 12.13
CA ASP A 128 -9.65 12.07 12.14
C ASP A 128 -8.91 13.37 11.77
N TYR A 129 -7.61 13.44 12.06
CA TYR A 129 -6.74 14.56 11.71
C TYR A 129 -5.61 14.12 10.77
N ARG A 130 -5.94 13.26 9.79
CA ARG A 130 -4.95 12.60 8.94
C ARG A 130 -3.99 13.56 8.24
N TRP A 131 -4.46 14.72 7.78
CA TRP A 131 -3.62 15.74 7.15
C TRP A 131 -2.53 16.32 8.08
N ILE A 132 -2.71 16.24 9.41
CA ILE A 132 -1.69 16.59 10.37
C ILE A 132 -0.76 15.39 10.62
N ASP A 133 -1.33 14.20 10.78
CA ASP A 133 -0.57 12.95 11.00
C ASP A 133 0.37 12.66 9.81
N LEU A 134 -0.05 12.96 8.58
CA LEU A 134 0.75 12.79 7.36
C LEU A 134 2.03 13.66 7.30
N ARG A 135 2.19 14.63 8.17
CA ARG A 135 3.41 15.47 8.24
C ARG A 135 4.59 14.77 8.90
N THR A 136 4.42 13.57 9.48
CA THR A 136 5.51 12.80 10.09
C THR A 136 6.46 12.23 9.02
N ASP A 137 7.72 11.97 9.40
CA ASP A 137 8.72 11.39 8.50
C ASP A 137 8.31 9.99 8.06
N GLU A 138 7.78 9.19 8.98
CA GLU A 138 7.30 7.84 8.75
C GLU A 138 6.20 7.82 7.69
N ASN A 139 5.18 8.68 7.82
CA ASN A 139 4.10 8.75 6.85
C ASN A 139 4.57 9.25 5.48
N GLN A 140 5.50 10.22 5.44
CA GLN A 140 6.07 10.71 4.20
C GLN A 140 6.92 9.63 3.51
N LEU A 141 7.73 8.90 4.27
CA LEU A 141 8.52 7.78 3.74
C LEU A 141 7.60 6.68 3.20
N MET A 142 6.52 6.35 3.89
CA MET A 142 5.56 5.34 3.46
C MET A 142 5.05 5.60 2.03
N PHE A 143 4.65 6.83 1.70
CA PHE A 143 4.19 7.17 0.34
C PHE A 143 5.32 7.22 -0.69
N LYS A 144 6.54 7.57 -0.28
CA LYS A 144 7.73 7.44 -1.15
C LYS A 144 8.00 5.96 -1.47
N VAL A 145 7.86 5.08 -0.48
CA VAL A 145 7.99 3.62 -0.64
C VAL A 145 6.89 3.09 -1.56
N GLN A 146 5.62 3.45 -1.36
CA GLN A 146 4.53 3.07 -2.26
C GLN A 146 4.80 3.51 -3.71
N THR A 147 5.31 4.73 -3.89
CA THR A 147 5.67 5.26 -5.22
C THR A 147 6.72 4.39 -5.90
N VAL A 148 7.78 4.03 -5.20
CA VAL A 148 8.85 3.15 -5.74
C VAL A 148 8.30 1.76 -6.02
N MET A 149 7.52 1.19 -5.11
CA MET A 149 6.90 -0.12 -5.22
C MET A 149 6.03 -0.22 -6.49
N VAL A 150 5.11 0.71 -6.66
CA VAL A 150 4.21 0.73 -7.83
C VAL A 150 4.97 0.98 -9.13
N ASN A 151 5.93 1.90 -9.13
CA ASN A 151 6.74 2.18 -10.32
C ASN A 151 7.63 0.98 -10.70
N ALA A 152 8.21 0.29 -9.73
CA ALA A 152 9.00 -0.91 -9.99
C ALA A 152 8.13 -2.01 -10.62
N MET A 153 6.93 -2.25 -10.10
CA MET A 153 6.00 -3.22 -10.68
C MET A 153 5.57 -2.83 -12.10
N ARG A 154 5.27 -1.54 -12.34
CA ARG A 154 4.97 -1.04 -13.70
C ARG A 154 6.14 -1.25 -14.65
N GLN A 155 7.35 -0.87 -14.25
CA GLN A 155 8.53 -1.01 -15.10
C GLN A 155 8.80 -2.47 -15.44
N PHE A 156 8.74 -3.36 -14.45
CA PHE A 156 8.88 -4.81 -14.67
C PHE A 156 7.88 -5.31 -15.72
N LEU A 157 6.61 -4.95 -15.62
CA LEU A 157 5.59 -5.41 -16.56
C LEU A 157 5.77 -4.80 -17.96
N ILE A 158 6.12 -3.52 -18.06
CA ILE A 158 6.43 -2.86 -19.35
C ILE A 158 7.59 -3.57 -20.05
N ASP A 159 8.64 -3.91 -19.32
CA ASP A 159 9.81 -4.63 -19.84
C ASP A 159 9.45 -6.07 -20.26
N HIS A 160 8.34 -6.62 -19.75
CA HIS A 160 7.75 -7.92 -20.15
C HIS A 160 6.62 -7.80 -21.16
N ASN A 161 6.53 -6.68 -21.89
CA ASN A 161 5.55 -6.38 -22.95
C ASN A 161 4.09 -6.32 -22.46
N PHE A 162 3.83 -5.95 -21.21
CA PHE A 162 2.49 -5.66 -20.74
C PHE A 162 2.07 -4.22 -21.10
N ILE A 163 0.78 -4.05 -21.36
CA ILE A 163 0.14 -2.76 -21.66
C ILE A 163 -0.73 -2.36 -20.46
N GLU A 164 -0.54 -1.14 -19.95
CA GLU A 164 -1.41 -0.58 -18.91
C GLU A 164 -2.75 -0.18 -19.54
N ILE A 165 -3.84 -0.66 -18.97
CA ILE A 165 -5.21 -0.29 -19.36
C ILE A 165 -5.96 0.30 -18.16
N HIS A 166 -7.08 0.98 -18.44
CA HIS A 166 -7.94 1.57 -17.41
C HIS A 166 -9.37 1.15 -17.66
N THR A 167 -9.89 0.28 -16.78
CA THR A 167 -11.23 -0.28 -16.91
C THR A 167 -12.30 0.59 -16.21
N PRO A 168 -13.57 0.52 -16.63
CA PRO A 168 -14.65 1.21 -15.93
C PRO A 168 -14.77 0.77 -14.46
N LYS A 169 -15.06 1.73 -13.58
CA LYS A 169 -15.33 1.49 -12.15
C LYS A 169 -16.82 1.58 -11.81
N LEU A 170 -17.65 2.07 -12.73
CA LEU A 170 -19.10 1.92 -12.71
C LEU A 170 -19.47 0.73 -13.60
N ILE A 171 -20.01 -0.33 -13.01
CA ILE A 171 -20.27 -1.60 -13.69
C ILE A 171 -21.74 -2.00 -13.58
N GLY A 172 -22.21 -2.81 -14.53
CA GLY A 172 -23.61 -3.25 -14.59
C GLY A 172 -23.91 -4.51 -13.79
N ALA A 173 -22.89 -5.28 -13.36
CA ALA A 173 -23.04 -6.50 -12.58
C ALA A 173 -21.84 -6.69 -11.65
N ALA A 174 -22.05 -7.38 -10.52
CA ALA A 174 -20.98 -7.75 -9.59
C ALA A 174 -20.00 -8.73 -10.22
N SER A 175 -18.69 -8.53 -10.01
CA SER A 175 -17.64 -9.38 -10.58
C SER A 175 -17.20 -10.51 -9.63
N GLU A 176 -17.41 -10.35 -8.34
CA GLU A 176 -16.96 -11.30 -7.31
C GLU A 176 -18.16 -11.90 -6.57
N SER A 177 -18.69 -11.20 -5.59
CA SER A 177 -19.84 -11.63 -4.80
C SER A 177 -20.93 -10.56 -4.85
N GLY A 178 -22.16 -10.92 -5.18
CA GLY A 178 -23.29 -10.00 -5.27
C GLY A 178 -23.68 -9.32 -3.96
N ALA A 179 -23.26 -9.88 -2.81
CA ALA A 179 -23.60 -9.35 -1.49
C ALA A 179 -22.67 -8.21 -0.99
N GLU A 180 -21.55 -7.97 -1.66
CA GLU A 180 -20.49 -7.06 -1.20
C GLU A 180 -20.21 -5.93 -2.19
N VAL A 181 -21.25 -5.40 -2.82
CA VAL A 181 -21.18 -4.29 -3.78
C VAL A 181 -21.76 -3.01 -3.21
N PHE A 182 -21.19 -1.87 -3.57
CA PHE A 182 -21.81 -0.58 -3.38
C PHE A 182 -22.71 -0.26 -4.56
N GLU A 183 -24.00 -0.03 -4.30
CA GLU A 183 -24.98 0.38 -5.29
C GLU A 183 -24.89 1.89 -5.57
N VAL A 184 -24.94 2.25 -6.83
CA VAL A 184 -24.89 3.65 -7.28
C VAL A 184 -26.07 3.94 -8.20
N LYS A 185 -26.79 5.01 -7.93
CA LYS A 185 -27.84 5.50 -8.84
C LYS A 185 -27.19 6.04 -10.12
N TYR A 186 -27.40 5.34 -11.24
CA TYR A 186 -26.86 5.71 -12.54
C TYR A 186 -28.00 6.10 -13.48
N PHE A 187 -28.31 7.39 -13.53
CA PHE A 187 -29.46 7.95 -14.24
C PHE A 187 -30.76 7.29 -13.78
N ASP A 188 -31.41 6.52 -14.67
CA ASP A 188 -32.68 5.79 -14.47
C ASP A 188 -32.50 4.32 -14.07
N ARG A 189 -31.27 3.87 -13.89
CA ARG A 189 -30.92 2.49 -13.57
C ARG A 189 -29.94 2.40 -12.39
N LEU A 190 -29.69 1.18 -11.94
CA LEU A 190 -28.72 0.84 -10.91
C LEU A 190 -27.38 0.47 -11.57
N ALA A 191 -26.29 0.97 -11.00
CA ALA A 191 -24.93 0.53 -11.27
C ALA A 191 -24.26 0.13 -9.96
N TYR A 192 -23.08 -0.47 -10.05
CA TYR A 192 -22.26 -0.89 -8.92
C TYR A 192 -20.86 -0.32 -9.04
N LEU A 193 -20.21 -0.09 -7.90
CA LEU A 193 -18.77 0.17 -7.87
C LEU A 193 -18.00 -1.14 -8.06
N ALA A 194 -16.97 -1.13 -8.90
CA ALA A 194 -16.22 -2.32 -9.27
C ALA A 194 -15.45 -2.92 -8.07
N GLN A 195 -15.68 -4.20 -7.80
CA GLN A 195 -14.95 -4.96 -6.77
C GLN A 195 -13.54 -5.38 -7.24
N SER A 196 -13.37 -5.51 -8.55
CA SER A 196 -12.13 -5.80 -9.26
C SER A 196 -12.31 -5.48 -10.75
N PRO A 197 -11.25 -5.41 -11.57
CA PRO A 197 -11.35 -5.30 -13.02
C PRO A 197 -11.56 -6.67 -13.71
N GLN A 198 -11.92 -7.74 -13.01
CA GLN A 198 -11.85 -9.14 -13.47
C GLN A 198 -12.47 -9.37 -14.84
N PHE A 199 -13.68 -8.91 -15.08
CA PHE A 199 -14.36 -9.13 -16.36
C PHE A 199 -13.65 -8.42 -17.52
N TYR A 200 -13.16 -7.22 -17.27
CA TYR A 200 -12.53 -6.41 -18.34
C TYR A 200 -11.09 -6.82 -18.62
N LYS A 201 -10.34 -7.29 -17.62
CA LYS A 201 -9.00 -7.84 -17.90
C LYS A 201 -9.06 -9.13 -18.71
N GLN A 202 -10.09 -9.98 -18.51
CA GLN A 202 -10.34 -11.14 -19.36
C GLN A 202 -10.90 -10.76 -20.74
N MET A 203 -11.74 -9.72 -20.82
CA MET A 203 -12.17 -9.14 -22.10
C MET A 203 -10.97 -8.68 -22.94
N ALA A 204 -9.95 -8.09 -22.32
CA ALA A 204 -8.72 -7.69 -23.01
C ALA A 204 -7.99 -8.91 -23.61
N MET A 205 -8.00 -10.06 -22.93
CA MET A 205 -7.45 -11.31 -23.49
C MET A 205 -8.22 -11.77 -24.74
N ALA A 206 -9.55 -11.78 -24.66
CA ALA A 206 -10.42 -12.07 -25.81
C ALA A 206 -10.27 -11.03 -26.95
N SER A 207 -9.82 -9.82 -26.63
CA SER A 207 -9.54 -8.75 -27.61
C SER A 207 -8.14 -8.82 -28.25
N GLY A 208 -7.30 -9.80 -27.86
CA GLY A 208 -5.97 -10.00 -28.42
C GLY A 208 -4.88 -9.09 -27.87
N PHE A 209 -5.08 -8.48 -26.70
CA PHE A 209 -4.02 -7.68 -26.04
C PHE A 209 -2.87 -8.52 -25.50
N GLU A 210 -3.08 -9.79 -25.25
CA GLU A 210 -2.14 -10.80 -24.77
C GLU A 210 -1.59 -10.57 -23.36
N ARG A 211 -1.18 -9.33 -22.99
CA ARG A 211 -0.57 -9.00 -21.71
C ARG A 211 -1.02 -7.61 -21.28
N ILE A 212 -1.76 -7.52 -20.18
CA ILE A 212 -2.25 -6.24 -19.65
C ILE A 212 -2.08 -6.15 -18.14
N PHE A 213 -2.01 -4.93 -17.67
CA PHE A 213 -2.15 -4.64 -16.24
C PHE A 213 -2.95 -3.36 -16.03
N GLU A 214 -3.45 -3.19 -14.82
CA GLU A 214 -4.16 -1.99 -14.37
C GLU A 214 -3.76 -1.64 -12.95
N VAL A 215 -3.60 -0.35 -12.67
CA VAL A 215 -3.47 0.19 -11.32
C VAL A 215 -4.64 1.14 -11.08
N GLY A 216 -5.51 0.80 -10.15
CA GLY A 216 -6.71 1.60 -9.95
C GLY A 216 -7.50 1.26 -8.69
N PRO A 217 -8.49 2.10 -8.35
CA PRO A 217 -9.34 1.87 -7.19
C PRO A 217 -10.30 0.69 -7.40
N VAL A 218 -10.54 -0.05 -6.32
CA VAL A 218 -11.55 -1.10 -6.22
C VAL A 218 -12.32 -0.95 -4.92
N PHE A 219 -13.56 -1.45 -4.90
CA PHE A 219 -14.53 -1.17 -3.86
C PHE A 219 -15.19 -2.47 -3.38
N ARG A 220 -15.18 -2.71 -2.07
CA ARG A 220 -15.83 -3.87 -1.47
C ARG A 220 -16.68 -3.44 -0.29
N ALA A 221 -17.98 -3.73 -0.35
CA ALA A 221 -18.93 -3.37 0.70
C ALA A 221 -18.88 -4.32 1.91
N GLU A 222 -17.71 -4.89 2.17
CA GLU A 222 -17.50 -5.83 3.27
C GLU A 222 -17.74 -5.15 4.63
N LYS A 223 -18.61 -5.73 5.44
CA LYS A 223 -18.89 -5.28 6.82
C LYS A 223 -17.84 -5.82 7.80
N SER A 224 -16.59 -5.83 7.39
CA SER A 224 -15.47 -6.36 8.17
C SER A 224 -14.74 -5.24 8.91
N TYR A 225 -14.42 -5.47 10.18
CA TYR A 225 -13.65 -4.56 11.04
C TYR A 225 -12.26 -5.09 11.35
N THR A 226 -11.71 -5.94 10.50
CA THR A 226 -10.39 -6.53 10.71
C THR A 226 -9.27 -5.54 10.38
N ASN A 227 -8.06 -5.87 10.80
CA ASN A 227 -6.87 -5.04 10.59
C ASN A 227 -6.37 -5.00 9.13
N LYS A 228 -6.94 -5.84 8.25
CA LYS A 228 -6.51 -6.00 6.84
C LYS A 228 -7.58 -5.63 5.81
N HIS A 229 -8.81 -5.23 6.23
CA HIS A 229 -9.91 -4.90 5.32
C HIS A 229 -10.22 -3.40 5.30
N THR A 230 -10.59 -2.93 4.12
CA THR A 230 -11.03 -1.56 3.84
C THR A 230 -12.06 -1.61 2.71
N THR A 231 -12.99 -0.67 2.67
CA THR A 231 -14.07 -0.66 1.68
C THR A 231 -13.65 -0.05 0.33
N GLU A 232 -12.54 0.66 0.28
CA GLU A 232 -11.93 1.21 -0.93
C GLU A 232 -10.41 1.06 -0.80
N PHE A 233 -9.74 0.56 -1.83
CA PHE A 233 -8.29 0.39 -1.86
C PHE A 233 -7.74 0.44 -3.29
N SER A 234 -6.42 0.57 -3.41
CA SER A 234 -5.74 0.56 -4.70
C SER A 234 -5.33 -0.86 -5.07
N GLY A 235 -5.91 -1.37 -6.16
CA GLY A 235 -5.55 -2.66 -6.75
C GLY A 235 -4.46 -2.51 -7.80
N PHE A 236 -3.63 -3.54 -7.90
CA PHE A 236 -2.68 -3.77 -8.97
C PHE A 236 -3.01 -5.12 -9.59
N ASP A 237 -3.63 -5.11 -10.75
CA ASP A 237 -4.16 -6.29 -11.43
C ASP A 237 -3.39 -6.55 -12.71
N LEU A 238 -3.17 -7.81 -13.05
CA LEU A 238 -2.65 -8.21 -14.35
C LEU A 238 -3.33 -9.46 -14.89
N GLU A 239 -3.28 -9.63 -16.20
CA GLU A 239 -3.75 -10.82 -16.91
C GLU A 239 -2.89 -11.03 -18.16
N PHE A 240 -2.58 -12.30 -18.51
CA PHE A 240 -1.81 -12.61 -19.70
C PHE A 240 -2.19 -13.96 -20.32
N SER A 241 -2.06 -14.02 -21.64
CA SER A 241 -2.50 -15.12 -22.47
C SER A 241 -1.38 -16.10 -22.80
N TYR A 242 -1.79 -17.23 -23.43
CA TYR A 242 -0.92 -18.32 -23.93
C TYR A 242 -0.13 -19.01 -22.84
N ILE A 243 -0.71 -19.05 -21.63
CA ILE A 243 -0.17 -19.86 -20.54
C ILE A 243 -0.49 -21.33 -20.70
N THR A 244 0.32 -22.19 -20.14
CA THR A 244 0.13 -23.65 -20.14
C THR A 244 -0.50 -24.14 -18.82
N SER A 245 -0.27 -23.39 -17.73
CA SER A 245 -0.69 -23.75 -16.39
C SER A 245 -0.76 -22.50 -15.51
N PHE A 246 -1.53 -22.56 -14.40
CA PHE A 246 -1.49 -21.54 -13.37
C PHE A 246 -0.10 -21.34 -12.74
N LYS A 247 0.82 -22.29 -12.90
CA LYS A 247 2.21 -22.15 -12.48
C LYS A 247 2.97 -21.07 -13.26
N ASP A 248 2.54 -20.78 -14.49
CA ASP A 248 3.09 -19.64 -15.24
C ASP A 248 2.70 -18.31 -14.59
N VAL A 249 1.50 -18.25 -14.00
CA VAL A 249 1.01 -17.09 -13.25
C VAL A 249 1.78 -16.94 -11.93
N MET A 250 1.99 -18.03 -11.18
CA MET A 250 2.82 -18.03 -9.97
C MET A 250 4.24 -17.53 -10.24
N LYS A 251 4.87 -18.00 -11.31
CA LYS A 251 6.21 -17.57 -11.70
C LYS A 251 6.27 -16.08 -12.01
N MET A 252 5.31 -15.57 -12.77
CA MET A 252 5.22 -14.12 -13.07
C MET A 252 5.10 -13.29 -11.80
N GLU A 253 4.28 -13.72 -10.85
CA GLU A 253 4.09 -13.04 -9.57
C GLU A 253 5.35 -13.06 -8.70
N GLU A 254 6.01 -14.20 -8.61
CA GLU A 254 7.27 -14.39 -7.89
C GLU A 254 8.38 -13.45 -8.41
N GLU A 255 8.54 -13.38 -9.74
CA GLU A 255 9.51 -12.50 -10.39
C GLU A 255 9.16 -11.01 -10.18
N LEU A 256 7.88 -10.63 -10.30
CA LEU A 256 7.38 -9.28 -10.08
C LEU A 256 7.65 -8.81 -8.65
N LEU A 257 7.28 -9.62 -7.65
CA LEU A 257 7.45 -9.28 -6.23
C LEU A 257 8.93 -9.22 -5.84
N THR A 258 9.75 -10.12 -6.35
CA THR A 258 11.20 -10.12 -6.10
C THR A 258 11.84 -8.84 -6.66
N TYR A 259 11.49 -8.44 -7.89
CA TYR A 259 11.98 -7.20 -8.50
C TYR A 259 11.53 -5.96 -7.72
N MET A 260 10.27 -5.92 -7.32
CA MET A 260 9.69 -4.82 -6.54
C MET A 260 10.40 -4.66 -5.18
N LEU A 261 10.54 -5.75 -4.42
CA LEU A 261 11.20 -5.72 -3.11
C LEU A 261 12.68 -5.32 -3.21
N LYS A 262 13.37 -5.80 -4.25
CA LYS A 262 14.75 -5.37 -4.53
C LYS A 262 14.83 -3.87 -4.77
N SER A 263 13.95 -3.31 -5.61
CA SER A 263 13.91 -1.88 -5.93
C SER A 263 13.62 -1.01 -4.70
N VAL A 264 12.72 -1.46 -3.82
CA VAL A 264 12.41 -0.77 -2.56
C VAL A 264 13.61 -0.84 -1.61
N LYS A 265 14.23 -2.02 -1.44
CA LYS A 265 15.40 -2.20 -0.57
C LYS A 265 16.57 -1.33 -1.00
N GLU A 266 16.86 -1.29 -2.29
CA GLU A 266 17.95 -0.48 -2.85
C GLU A 266 17.75 1.02 -2.62
N LYS A 267 16.50 1.49 -2.61
CA LYS A 267 16.21 2.92 -2.52
C LYS A 267 15.93 3.41 -1.10
N TYR A 268 15.25 2.63 -0.29
CA TYR A 268 14.75 3.05 1.02
C TYR A 268 14.93 2.02 2.13
N GLY A 269 15.74 0.97 1.91
CA GLY A 269 15.93 -0.10 2.88
C GLY A 269 16.44 0.40 4.23
N GLU A 270 17.42 1.30 4.22
CA GLU A 270 18.01 1.89 5.44
C GLU A 270 17.01 2.77 6.18
N GLU A 271 16.30 3.65 5.47
CA GLU A 271 15.29 4.54 6.08
C GLU A 271 14.08 3.76 6.61
N ILE A 272 13.70 2.66 5.96
CA ILE A 272 12.64 1.76 6.46
C ILE A 272 13.08 1.12 7.77
N GLU A 273 14.30 0.63 7.85
CA GLU A 273 14.83 0.04 9.07
C GLU A 273 14.92 1.07 10.20
N GLU A 274 15.41 2.29 9.90
CA GLU A 274 15.52 3.37 10.88
C GLU A 274 14.16 3.82 11.42
N LEU A 275 13.17 4.07 10.56
CA LEU A 275 11.90 4.68 10.94
C LEU A 275 10.82 3.67 11.35
N PHE A 276 10.83 2.46 10.79
CA PHE A 276 9.81 1.43 11.06
C PHE A 276 10.36 0.21 11.82
N GLY A 277 11.68 0.09 11.97
CA GLY A 277 12.31 -1.08 12.59
C GLY A 277 12.05 -2.37 11.80
N LYS A 278 11.91 -2.28 10.47
CA LYS A 278 11.61 -3.39 9.57
C LYS A 278 12.68 -3.52 8.50
N GLU A 279 13.20 -4.73 8.32
CA GLU A 279 14.07 -5.05 7.21
C GLU A 279 13.24 -5.41 5.97
N VAL A 280 13.62 -4.87 4.80
CA VAL A 280 13.10 -5.31 3.50
C VAL A 280 13.92 -6.51 3.03
N ILE A 281 13.31 -7.69 3.09
CA ILE A 281 13.95 -8.95 2.67
C ILE A 281 13.60 -9.20 1.20
N VAL A 282 14.63 -9.31 0.35
CA VAL A 282 14.47 -9.76 -1.04
C VAL A 282 14.38 -11.27 -1.02
N PRO A 283 13.24 -11.87 -1.44
CA PRO A 283 13.06 -13.30 -1.35
C PRO A 283 13.94 -14.06 -2.34
N THR A 284 14.25 -15.30 -1.99
CA THR A 284 14.87 -16.27 -2.92
C THR A 284 13.80 -16.96 -3.76
N THR A 285 14.10 -17.26 -5.01
CA THR A 285 13.18 -18.00 -5.90
C THR A 285 13.70 -19.44 -6.11
N PRO A 286 12.82 -20.43 -6.32
CA PRO A 286 11.34 -20.34 -6.30
C PRO A 286 10.78 -20.20 -4.88
N PHE A 287 9.59 -19.59 -4.78
CA PHE A 287 8.87 -19.53 -3.51
C PHE A 287 8.36 -20.92 -3.10
N PRO A 288 8.31 -21.24 -1.79
CA PRO A 288 7.70 -22.47 -1.31
C PRO A 288 6.24 -22.63 -1.75
N VAL A 289 5.86 -23.87 -2.05
CA VAL A 289 4.50 -24.25 -2.48
C VAL A 289 4.01 -25.41 -1.64
N ILE A 290 2.75 -25.37 -1.22
CA ILE A 290 2.09 -26.48 -0.53
C ILE A 290 0.64 -26.60 -0.97
N LYS A 291 0.08 -27.81 -0.98
CA LYS A 291 -1.36 -28.02 -1.16
C LYS A 291 -2.10 -27.71 0.14
N LEU A 292 -3.33 -27.20 0.03
CA LEU A 292 -4.13 -26.82 1.19
C LEU A 292 -4.33 -27.98 2.17
N ALA A 293 -4.62 -29.18 1.67
CA ALA A 293 -4.79 -30.35 2.53
C ALA A 293 -3.50 -30.71 3.29
N ASP A 294 -2.36 -30.70 2.59
CA ASP A 294 -1.06 -31.01 3.20
C ASP A 294 -0.69 -29.93 4.24
N LEU A 295 -1.07 -28.68 4.00
CA LEU A 295 -0.87 -27.60 4.97
C LEU A 295 -1.68 -27.85 6.26
N TYR A 296 -2.93 -28.30 6.14
CA TYR A 296 -3.75 -28.63 7.33
C TYR A 296 -3.05 -29.69 8.19
N ASP A 297 -2.54 -30.74 7.57
CA ASP A 297 -1.81 -31.82 8.28
C ASP A 297 -0.53 -31.29 8.95
N GLU A 298 0.21 -30.43 8.28
CA GLU A 298 1.41 -29.80 8.85
C GLU A 298 1.08 -28.84 10.01
N LEU A 299 -0.02 -28.07 9.93
CA LEU A 299 -0.45 -27.17 11.01
C LEU A 299 -0.93 -27.95 12.24
N GLU A 300 -1.63 -29.05 12.05
CA GLU A 300 -2.04 -29.92 13.15
C GLU A 300 -0.82 -30.55 13.83
N LYS A 301 0.10 -31.10 13.07
CA LYS A 301 1.32 -31.73 13.54
C LYS A 301 2.26 -30.78 14.30
N GLU A 302 2.48 -29.59 13.75
CA GLU A 302 3.49 -28.64 14.27
C GLU A 302 2.96 -27.73 15.38
N PHE A 303 1.66 -27.38 15.33
CA PHE A 303 1.05 -26.39 16.22
C PHE A 303 -0.18 -26.91 16.96
N GLY A 304 -0.62 -28.15 16.70
CA GLY A 304 -1.86 -28.70 17.29
C GLY A 304 -3.11 -27.98 16.82
N TYR A 305 -3.05 -27.33 15.66
CA TYR A 305 -4.17 -26.56 15.10
C TYR A 305 -4.96 -27.40 14.10
N THR A 306 -6.20 -27.74 14.42
CA THR A 306 -7.11 -28.43 13.52
C THR A 306 -8.11 -27.45 12.94
N VAL A 307 -8.18 -27.41 11.60
CA VAL A 307 -9.15 -26.54 10.90
C VAL A 307 -10.57 -27.05 11.13
N PRO A 308 -11.52 -26.19 11.55
CA PRO A 308 -12.92 -26.58 11.71
C PRO A 308 -13.51 -27.17 10.42
N ASP A 309 -14.32 -28.23 10.53
CA ASP A 309 -14.91 -28.88 9.34
C ASP A 309 -15.74 -27.93 8.46
N SER A 310 -16.40 -26.94 9.06
CA SER A 310 -17.18 -25.91 8.35
C SER A 310 -16.32 -24.93 7.52
N GLU A 311 -15.01 -24.89 7.81
CA GLU A 311 -14.06 -23.97 7.17
C GLU A 311 -13.07 -24.69 6.26
N LYS A 312 -13.16 -26.02 6.18
CA LYS A 312 -12.34 -26.81 5.26
C LYS A 312 -12.55 -26.38 3.79
N GLY A 313 -11.48 -26.40 3.02
CA GLY A 313 -11.48 -25.97 1.62
C GLY A 313 -11.05 -24.51 1.42
N ASP A 314 -10.78 -23.78 2.53
CA ASP A 314 -10.27 -22.40 2.55
C ASP A 314 -9.31 -22.20 3.73
N LEU A 315 -8.64 -21.03 3.81
CA LEU A 315 -7.79 -20.66 4.93
C LEU A 315 -8.54 -19.79 5.94
N THR A 316 -8.49 -20.20 7.19
CA THR A 316 -8.89 -19.33 8.31
C THR A 316 -7.80 -18.30 8.59
N THR A 317 -8.15 -17.21 9.25
CA THR A 317 -7.15 -16.20 9.69
C THR A 317 -6.06 -16.78 10.58
N ASP A 318 -6.40 -17.79 11.42
CA ASP A 318 -5.42 -18.47 12.26
C ASP A 318 -4.52 -19.39 11.42
N ALA A 319 -5.07 -20.10 10.43
CA ALA A 319 -4.28 -20.90 9.50
C ALA A 319 -3.32 -20.04 8.66
N GLU A 320 -3.76 -18.89 8.16
CA GLU A 320 -2.88 -17.91 7.49
C GLU A 320 -1.68 -17.54 8.38
N ARG A 321 -1.94 -17.14 9.63
CA ARG A 321 -0.91 -16.75 10.58
C ARG A 321 0.06 -17.89 10.91
N LEU A 322 -0.47 -19.09 11.13
CA LEU A 322 0.34 -20.28 11.45
C LEU A 322 1.15 -20.76 10.24
N SER A 323 0.63 -20.60 9.02
CA SER A 323 1.36 -20.93 7.79
C SER A 323 2.68 -20.14 7.66
N TYR A 324 2.67 -18.87 8.11
CA TYR A 324 3.90 -18.08 8.17
C TYR A 324 4.93 -18.67 9.15
N ASN A 325 4.51 -19.06 10.35
CA ASN A 325 5.41 -19.68 11.31
C ASN A 325 5.98 -21.01 10.77
N TRP A 326 5.15 -21.78 10.05
CA TRP A 326 5.56 -23.02 9.42
C TRP A 326 6.57 -22.81 8.28
N VAL A 327 6.30 -21.89 7.35
CA VAL A 327 7.20 -21.65 6.20
C VAL A 327 8.53 -21.05 6.65
N MET A 328 8.51 -20.15 7.64
CA MET A 328 9.73 -19.61 8.26
C MET A 328 10.57 -20.69 8.92
N LYS A 329 9.94 -21.60 9.68
CA LYS A 329 10.65 -22.71 10.35
C LYS A 329 11.23 -23.69 9.34
N LYS A 330 10.51 -24.01 8.27
CA LYS A 330 10.87 -25.07 7.32
C LYS A 330 11.80 -24.59 6.21
N TYR A 331 11.61 -23.35 5.73
CA TYR A 331 12.31 -22.83 4.56
C TYR A 331 13.06 -21.51 4.81
N GLY A 332 12.82 -20.84 5.95
CA GLY A 332 13.35 -19.49 6.20
C GLY A 332 12.82 -18.45 5.22
N HIS A 333 11.59 -18.63 4.73
CA HIS A 333 11.00 -17.84 3.65
C HIS A 333 9.72 -17.12 4.10
N GLU A 334 9.54 -15.84 3.71
CA GLU A 334 8.38 -15.06 4.13
C GLU A 334 7.12 -15.32 3.30
N PHE A 335 7.26 -15.88 2.09
CA PHE A 335 6.17 -16.16 1.17
C PHE A 335 5.85 -17.66 1.11
N LEU A 336 4.57 -17.97 0.88
CA LEU A 336 4.08 -19.32 0.69
C LEU A 336 2.93 -19.33 -0.33
N PHE A 337 3.09 -20.07 -1.41
CA PHE A 337 2.00 -20.40 -2.31
C PHE A 337 1.20 -21.59 -1.77
N ILE A 338 -0.12 -21.47 -1.76
CA ILE A 338 -1.03 -22.52 -1.37
C ILE A 338 -1.95 -22.84 -2.53
N THR A 339 -2.08 -24.12 -2.88
CA THR A 339 -2.83 -24.60 -4.04
C THR A 339 -3.92 -25.60 -3.64
N ASP A 340 -4.67 -26.09 -4.61
CA ASP A 340 -5.67 -27.17 -4.48
C ASP A 340 -6.81 -26.81 -3.50
N TYR A 341 -7.35 -25.61 -3.64
CA TYR A 341 -8.55 -25.16 -2.94
C TYR A 341 -9.81 -25.83 -3.45
N SER A 342 -10.86 -25.85 -2.63
CA SER A 342 -12.15 -26.42 -3.05
C SER A 342 -12.85 -25.54 -4.11
N ALA A 343 -13.53 -26.17 -5.08
CA ALA A 343 -14.25 -25.47 -6.14
C ALA A 343 -15.42 -24.60 -5.60
N GLU A 344 -15.97 -24.97 -4.46
CA GLU A 344 -17.03 -24.21 -3.79
C GLU A 344 -16.57 -22.84 -3.32
N LYS A 345 -15.29 -22.74 -2.90
CA LYS A 345 -14.66 -21.53 -2.37
C LYS A 345 -14.01 -20.66 -3.44
N ARG A 346 -13.98 -21.10 -4.69
CA ARG A 346 -13.35 -20.37 -5.80
C ARG A 346 -14.38 -19.80 -6.77
N ALA A 347 -14.03 -18.71 -7.41
CA ALA A 347 -14.87 -18.06 -8.40
C ALA A 347 -15.15 -18.98 -9.61
N PHE A 348 -16.31 -18.81 -10.23
CA PHE A 348 -16.75 -19.66 -11.36
C PHE A 348 -15.81 -19.57 -12.58
N TYR A 349 -15.09 -18.50 -12.74
CA TYR A 349 -14.18 -18.28 -13.87
C TYR A 349 -12.80 -18.94 -13.71
N HIS A 350 -12.53 -19.64 -12.61
CA HIS A 350 -11.31 -20.44 -12.49
C HIS A 350 -11.42 -21.69 -13.37
N MET A 351 -10.38 -21.98 -14.15
CA MET A 351 -10.28 -23.26 -14.85
C MET A 351 -10.24 -24.40 -13.82
N ARG A 352 -10.86 -25.53 -14.14
CA ARG A 352 -10.77 -26.75 -13.33
C ARG A 352 -10.06 -27.84 -14.13
N ASP A 353 -9.31 -28.70 -13.45
CA ASP A 353 -8.72 -29.88 -14.04
C ASP A 353 -9.77 -30.99 -14.26
N GLU A 354 -9.34 -32.15 -14.72
CA GLU A 354 -10.20 -33.32 -14.97
C GLU A 354 -10.87 -33.88 -13.72
N ASN A 355 -10.33 -33.60 -12.52
CA ASN A 355 -10.86 -33.98 -11.22
C ASN A 355 -11.75 -32.88 -10.61
N GLY A 356 -11.96 -31.77 -11.31
CA GLY A 356 -12.74 -30.62 -10.84
C GLY A 356 -11.97 -29.69 -9.89
N VAL A 357 -10.66 -29.85 -9.73
CA VAL A 357 -9.83 -29.01 -8.87
C VAL A 357 -9.52 -27.67 -9.56
N PRO A 358 -9.83 -26.53 -8.94
CA PRO A 358 -9.50 -25.21 -9.47
C PRO A 358 -8.00 -25.03 -9.69
N GLN A 359 -7.62 -24.57 -10.85
CA GLN A 359 -6.24 -24.31 -11.25
C GLN A 359 -5.82 -22.91 -10.81
N GLY A 360 -5.63 -22.76 -9.50
CA GLY A 360 -5.31 -21.48 -8.87
C GLY A 360 -4.59 -21.67 -7.54
N TYR A 361 -4.25 -20.53 -6.95
CA TYR A 361 -3.48 -20.47 -5.71
C TYR A 361 -3.82 -19.20 -4.93
N ASP A 362 -3.48 -19.20 -3.65
CA ASP A 362 -3.30 -17.99 -2.87
C ASP A 362 -1.81 -17.82 -2.53
N LEU A 363 -1.36 -16.58 -2.50
CA LEU A 363 -0.03 -16.23 -2.02
C LEU A 363 -0.14 -15.56 -0.66
N ILE A 364 0.49 -16.18 0.32
CA ILE A 364 0.60 -15.65 1.69
C ILE A 364 1.95 -14.97 1.85
N TRP A 365 1.97 -13.76 2.38
CA TRP A 365 3.17 -13.05 2.82
C TRP A 365 3.03 -12.64 4.28
N ARG A 366 4.00 -13.03 5.11
CA ARG A 366 4.01 -12.73 6.55
C ARG A 366 2.69 -13.09 7.26
N GLY A 367 2.06 -14.20 6.86
CA GLY A 367 0.83 -14.70 7.46
C GLY A 367 -0.45 -13.97 7.06
N VAL A 368 -0.42 -13.27 5.93
CA VAL A 368 -1.60 -12.61 5.34
C VAL A 368 -1.65 -12.94 3.86
N GLU A 369 -2.83 -13.33 3.39
CA GLU A 369 -3.10 -13.46 1.96
C GLU A 369 -2.96 -12.09 1.28
N ILE A 370 -2.10 -12.02 0.27
CA ILE A 370 -1.90 -10.81 -0.55
C ILE A 370 -2.50 -10.93 -1.94
N THR A 371 -2.70 -12.16 -2.42
CA THR A 371 -3.12 -12.43 -3.80
C THR A 371 -3.89 -13.72 -3.88
N THR A 372 -4.93 -13.74 -4.72
CA THR A 372 -5.49 -14.94 -5.34
C THR A 372 -5.22 -14.89 -6.84
N GLY A 373 -4.49 -15.88 -7.35
CA GLY A 373 -4.16 -16.01 -8.78
C GLY A 373 -4.69 -17.31 -9.38
N ALA A 374 -4.96 -17.34 -10.68
CA ALA A 374 -5.46 -18.53 -11.34
C ALA A 374 -5.24 -18.51 -12.85
N GLN A 375 -5.23 -19.70 -13.42
CA GLN A 375 -5.60 -19.91 -14.82
C GLN A 375 -7.11 -19.80 -14.94
N ARG A 376 -7.59 -19.06 -15.96
CA ARG A 376 -9.01 -18.81 -16.18
C ARG A 376 -9.60 -19.83 -17.14
N GLU A 377 -10.88 -20.14 -16.95
CA GLU A 377 -11.61 -20.93 -17.93
C GLU A 377 -11.88 -20.06 -19.17
N HIS A 378 -11.37 -20.47 -20.31
CA HIS A 378 -11.48 -19.73 -21.57
C HIS A 378 -12.43 -20.37 -22.58
N ARG A 379 -12.89 -21.61 -22.30
CA ARG A 379 -13.82 -22.36 -23.16
C ARG A 379 -15.25 -21.97 -22.80
N TYR A 380 -15.95 -21.35 -23.75
CA TYR A 380 -17.27 -20.77 -23.52
C TYR A 380 -18.28 -21.74 -22.85
N ASP A 381 -18.43 -22.95 -23.36
CA ASP A 381 -19.43 -23.91 -22.87
C ASP A 381 -19.13 -24.34 -21.42
N VAL A 382 -17.85 -24.55 -21.10
CA VAL A 382 -17.41 -24.91 -19.75
C VAL A 382 -17.62 -23.74 -18.79
N LEU A 383 -17.20 -22.54 -19.18
CA LEU A 383 -17.37 -21.33 -18.37
C LEU A 383 -18.84 -21.03 -18.08
N LYS A 384 -19.70 -21.19 -19.09
CA LYS A 384 -21.16 -21.05 -18.94
C LYS A 384 -21.72 -22.06 -17.95
N SER A 385 -21.32 -23.34 -18.04
CA SER A 385 -21.73 -24.37 -17.10
C SER A 385 -21.30 -24.04 -15.66
N GLN A 386 -20.07 -23.57 -15.46
CA GLN A 386 -19.56 -23.16 -14.15
C GLN A 386 -20.32 -21.93 -13.58
N ALA A 387 -20.71 -20.98 -14.45
CA ALA A 387 -21.57 -19.86 -14.04
C ALA A 387 -22.98 -20.34 -13.62
N GLN A 388 -23.56 -21.32 -14.34
CA GLN A 388 -24.84 -21.92 -13.99
C GLN A 388 -24.80 -22.65 -12.66
N GLU A 389 -23.73 -23.40 -12.37
CA GLU A 389 -23.52 -24.06 -11.08
C GLU A 389 -23.58 -23.08 -9.90
N LYS A 390 -23.09 -21.83 -10.10
CA LYS A 390 -23.13 -20.75 -9.12
C LYS A 390 -24.41 -19.89 -9.17
N GLY A 391 -25.32 -20.16 -10.12
CA GLY A 391 -26.55 -19.40 -10.34
C GLY A 391 -26.33 -17.99 -10.89
N LEU A 392 -25.21 -17.72 -11.53
CA LEU A 392 -24.78 -16.38 -11.98
C LEU A 392 -24.93 -16.17 -13.51
N ASP A 393 -25.28 -17.19 -14.28
CA ASP A 393 -25.25 -17.18 -15.73
C ASP A 393 -26.04 -16.02 -16.37
N LYS A 394 -27.14 -15.61 -15.77
CA LYS A 394 -27.95 -14.47 -16.25
C LYS A 394 -27.32 -13.12 -15.92
N ASP A 395 -26.71 -13.01 -14.77
CA ASP A 395 -26.11 -11.74 -14.31
C ASP A 395 -24.82 -11.42 -15.05
N VAL A 396 -24.12 -12.47 -15.54
CA VAL A 396 -22.84 -12.34 -16.24
C VAL A 396 -22.93 -12.68 -17.75
N GLU A 397 -24.12 -12.62 -18.34
CA GLU A 397 -24.34 -12.97 -19.77
C GLU A 397 -23.42 -12.13 -20.68
N PHE A 398 -23.28 -10.84 -20.42
CA PHE A 398 -22.38 -9.94 -21.18
C PHE A 398 -20.91 -10.38 -21.11
N TYR A 399 -20.46 -10.89 -19.96
CA TYR A 399 -19.11 -11.39 -19.77
C TYR A 399 -18.90 -12.72 -20.52
N LEU A 400 -19.85 -13.65 -20.42
CA LEU A 400 -19.78 -14.92 -21.14
C LEU A 400 -19.69 -14.72 -22.67
N GLU A 401 -20.31 -13.65 -23.18
CA GLU A 401 -20.31 -13.33 -24.61
C GLU A 401 -18.89 -13.13 -25.17
N PHE A 402 -17.94 -12.62 -24.38
CA PHE A 402 -16.56 -12.38 -24.80
C PHE A 402 -15.87 -13.67 -25.30
N PHE A 403 -16.24 -14.81 -24.72
CA PHE A 403 -15.59 -16.10 -24.99
C PHE A 403 -16.15 -16.85 -26.22
N LYS A 404 -17.30 -16.43 -26.71
CA LYS A 404 -17.93 -17.09 -27.90
C LYS A 404 -17.11 -16.95 -29.17
N TYR A 405 -16.35 -15.89 -29.30
CA TYR A 405 -15.65 -15.53 -30.55
C TYR A 405 -14.17 -15.89 -30.52
N GLY A 406 -13.76 -16.72 -29.59
CA GLY A 406 -12.40 -17.14 -29.37
C GLY A 406 -11.67 -16.35 -28.28
N CYS A 407 -11.11 -17.08 -27.33
CA CYS A 407 -10.31 -16.52 -26.26
C CYS A 407 -9.13 -17.47 -26.00
N PRO A 408 -7.89 -16.97 -25.95
CA PRO A 408 -6.74 -17.81 -25.66
C PRO A 408 -6.73 -18.29 -24.21
N PRO A 409 -6.04 -19.41 -23.89
CA PRO A 409 -5.73 -19.75 -22.50
C PRO A 409 -5.03 -18.58 -21.82
N HIS A 410 -5.49 -18.19 -20.65
CA HIS A 410 -4.97 -17.03 -19.93
C HIS A 410 -5.10 -17.19 -18.43
N GLY A 411 -4.41 -16.33 -17.70
CA GLY A 411 -4.44 -16.27 -16.26
C GLY A 411 -3.86 -14.98 -15.73
N GLY A 412 -4.04 -14.76 -14.44
CA GLY A 412 -3.57 -13.54 -13.79
C GLY A 412 -3.95 -13.49 -12.33
N PHE A 413 -3.65 -12.36 -11.72
CA PHE A 413 -3.90 -12.10 -10.31
C PHE A 413 -4.16 -10.61 -10.05
N GLY A 414 -4.55 -10.28 -8.82
CA GLY A 414 -4.68 -8.91 -8.32
C GLY A 414 -4.07 -8.78 -6.94
N ILE A 415 -3.35 -7.69 -6.69
CA ILE A 415 -2.66 -7.38 -5.43
C ILE A 415 -3.19 -6.06 -4.87
N GLY A 416 -3.47 -6.00 -3.56
CA GLY A 416 -3.75 -4.74 -2.87
C GLY A 416 -2.45 -3.99 -2.52
N ILE A 417 -2.22 -2.81 -3.11
CA ILE A 417 -1.03 -1.98 -2.86
C ILE A 417 -0.94 -1.60 -1.38
N ASP A 418 -2.06 -1.21 -0.79
CA ASP A 418 -2.12 -0.80 0.61
C ASP A 418 -1.78 -1.96 1.56
N ARG A 419 -2.19 -3.20 1.20
CA ARG A 419 -1.87 -4.41 1.96
C ARG A 419 -0.38 -4.76 1.87
N LEU A 420 0.24 -4.64 0.69
CA LEU A 420 1.69 -4.78 0.55
C LEU A 420 2.45 -3.78 1.42
N THR A 421 2.02 -2.51 1.41
CA THR A 421 2.61 -1.45 2.24
C THR A 421 2.46 -1.76 3.73
N MET A 422 1.27 -2.17 4.15
CA MET A 422 0.99 -2.57 5.52
C MET A 422 1.97 -3.65 6.02
N LEU A 423 2.14 -4.70 5.22
CA LEU A 423 3.02 -5.83 5.59
C LEU A 423 4.49 -5.46 5.54
N MET A 424 4.91 -4.71 4.52
CA MET A 424 6.30 -4.29 4.36
C MET A 424 6.78 -3.44 5.53
N LEU A 425 5.95 -2.49 5.97
CA LEU A 425 6.30 -1.52 7.01
C LEU A 425 5.80 -1.91 8.42
N GLY A 426 5.04 -3.00 8.54
CA GLY A 426 4.47 -3.44 9.82
C GLY A 426 3.43 -2.50 10.39
N LEU A 427 2.60 -1.92 9.54
CA LEU A 427 1.55 -0.96 9.87
C LEU A 427 0.17 -1.64 10.00
N HIS A 428 -0.79 -0.92 10.57
CA HIS A 428 -2.20 -1.23 10.42
C HIS A 428 -2.71 -0.73 9.05
N ILE A 429 -3.69 -1.42 8.43
CA ILE A 429 -4.21 -1.02 7.11
C ILE A 429 -4.69 0.44 7.08
N LYS A 430 -5.31 0.92 8.17
CA LYS A 430 -5.74 2.31 8.33
C LYS A 430 -4.58 3.31 8.18
N GLU A 431 -3.39 2.93 8.61
CA GLU A 431 -2.19 3.77 8.57
C GLU A 431 -1.49 3.70 7.21
N ALA A 432 -1.61 2.57 6.50
CA ALA A 432 -0.98 2.33 5.21
C ALA A 432 -1.63 3.07 4.03
N MET A 433 -2.76 3.74 4.27
CA MET A 433 -3.55 4.46 3.26
C MET A 433 -3.44 5.97 3.43
N PHE A 434 -3.63 6.71 2.33
CA PHE A 434 -3.73 8.17 2.41
C PHE A 434 -4.93 8.58 3.26
N LEU A 435 -6.13 8.08 2.94
CA LEU A 435 -7.36 8.20 3.72
C LEU A 435 -8.08 6.86 3.77
N PHE A 436 -8.29 6.34 4.97
CA PHE A 436 -8.99 5.08 5.18
C PHE A 436 -10.50 5.24 4.95
N ARG A 437 -11.09 4.24 4.28
CA ARG A 437 -12.54 4.06 4.17
C ARG A 437 -12.95 2.74 4.77
N GLY A 438 -14.02 2.77 5.55
CA GLY A 438 -14.57 1.59 6.21
C GLY A 438 -16.06 1.76 6.48
N PRO A 439 -16.77 0.74 7.00
CA PRO A 439 -18.21 0.77 7.17
C PRO A 439 -18.75 2.00 7.90
N ASN A 440 -17.97 2.55 8.84
CA ASN A 440 -18.36 3.69 9.67
C ASN A 440 -17.56 4.97 9.34
N ARG A 441 -16.80 5.02 8.24
CA ARG A 441 -15.96 6.16 7.92
C ARG A 441 -16.01 6.52 6.44
N LEU A 442 -16.56 7.72 6.16
CA LEU A 442 -16.58 8.37 4.85
C LEU A 442 -15.83 9.71 4.82
N THR A 443 -15.56 10.28 5.99
CA THR A 443 -14.82 11.54 6.18
C THR A 443 -13.77 11.39 7.28
N PRO A 444 -12.73 12.19 7.32
CA PRO A 444 -12.28 13.08 6.27
C PRO A 444 -11.99 12.37 4.98
#